data_507c1b68077b6d86950fcaad0f0e3539
#
_entry.id   507c1b68077b6d86950fcaad0f0e3539
#
_cell.length_a   1.000
_cell.length_b   1.000
_cell.length_c   1.000
_cell.angle_alpha   90.00
_cell.angle_beta   90.00
_cell.angle_gamma   90.00
#
_symmetry.space_group_name_H-M   'P 1'
#
loop_
_entity.id
_entity.type
_entity.pdbx_description
1 polymer ?
#
loop_
_entity_poly.entity_id
_entity_poly.type
_entity_poly.pdbx_seq_one_letter_code
_entity_poly.pdbx_strand_id
1 'polypeptide(L)'
;MRRFLRAGAILAILVAAAGLGFAQGKAGTLVCVGLYSETGDGNVSYKVGSGDWTVVKIGDTIPAAAQIRVNVDRDWIELTPGNNPAAVYVLHGPDSGELVKKVADILKGKPKLVSFPKPSGATPDPRFKDKLVVTQYLGRQQYVTADGDSRDIQYGDVLEITGKVRIIGINNTINLRNAAGKETQVIGPLNFTVEQVLKNEKLYKFLNTH
;
A
#
# COMPACT_ATOMS: atom_id res chain seq x y z
N MET A 1 16.64 56.54 24.45
CA MET A 1 16.88 55.76 23.21
C MET A 1 16.86 54.27 23.57
N ARG A 2 15.74 53.57 23.32
CA ARG A 2 15.59 52.13 23.59
C ARG A 2 15.54 51.41 22.22
N ARG A 3 16.56 50.60 21.93
CA ARG A 3 16.64 49.75 20.74
C ARG A 3 15.86 48.46 20.98
N PHE A 4 14.78 48.25 20.29
CA PHE A 4 14.07 46.97 20.24
C PHE A 4 14.78 46.04 19.24
N LEU A 5 15.41 44.99 19.73
CA LEU A 5 15.84 43.85 18.92
C LEU A 5 14.58 42.98 18.63
N ARG A 6 14.19 42.90 17.38
CA ARG A 6 13.23 41.91 16.90
C ARG A 6 13.98 40.61 16.60
N ALA A 7 13.82 39.64 17.46
CA ALA A 7 14.25 38.27 17.19
C ALA A 7 13.22 37.61 16.24
N GLY A 8 13.60 37.44 14.97
CA GLY A 8 12.83 36.68 14.03
C GLY A 8 13.06 35.19 14.30
N ALA A 9 12.05 34.49 14.80
CA ALA A 9 12.08 33.05 14.91
C ALA A 9 11.89 32.44 13.49
N ILE A 10 12.97 31.89 12.92
CA ILE A 10 12.92 31.09 11.72
C ILE A 10 12.38 29.71 12.15
N LEU A 11 11.11 29.46 11.82
CA LEU A 11 10.50 28.14 11.97
C LEU A 11 11.05 27.23 10.87
N ALA A 12 12.11 26.50 11.15
CA ALA A 12 12.59 25.44 10.27
C ALA A 12 11.60 24.28 10.33
N ILE A 13 10.74 24.15 9.30
CA ILE A 13 9.93 22.97 9.09
C ILE A 13 10.88 21.87 8.66
N LEU A 14 11.30 21.04 9.59
CA LEU A 14 11.96 19.77 9.31
C LEU A 14 10.90 18.85 8.68
N VAL A 15 10.88 18.79 7.34
CA VAL A 15 10.22 17.70 6.63
C VAL A 15 11.11 16.48 6.86
N ALA A 16 10.81 15.75 7.94
CA ALA A 16 11.33 14.42 8.13
C ALA A 16 10.78 13.57 6.96
N ALA A 17 11.60 13.35 5.95
CA ALA A 17 11.41 12.26 5.02
C ALA A 17 11.54 10.97 5.84
N ALA A 18 10.44 10.58 6.49
CA ALA A 18 10.29 9.26 7.05
C ALA A 18 10.30 8.31 5.85
N GLY A 19 11.51 7.87 5.46
CA GLY A 19 11.63 6.66 4.70
C GLY A 19 10.85 5.60 5.46
N LEU A 20 9.73 5.17 4.92
CA LEU A 20 9.01 3.99 5.38
C LEU A 20 9.92 2.78 5.10
N GLY A 21 11.02 2.71 5.87
CA GLY A 21 11.71 1.46 6.05
C GLY A 21 10.67 0.51 6.62
N PHE A 22 10.38 -0.59 5.92
CA PHE A 22 9.62 -1.67 6.52
C PHE A 22 10.24 -1.94 7.88
N ALA A 23 9.55 -1.51 8.95
CA ALA A 23 9.96 -1.89 10.29
C ALA A 23 10.09 -3.41 10.24
N GLN A 24 11.29 -3.94 10.53
CA GLN A 24 11.47 -5.38 10.65
C GLN A 24 10.54 -5.84 11.76
N GLY A 25 9.33 -6.27 11.37
CA GLY A 25 8.31 -6.72 12.28
C GLY A 25 8.83 -7.96 13.01
N LYS A 26 8.43 -8.11 14.26
CA LYS A 26 8.76 -9.30 15.06
C LYS A 26 8.23 -10.55 14.34
N ALA A 27 8.99 -11.64 14.42
CA ALA A 27 8.52 -12.95 13.98
C ALA A 27 7.14 -13.25 14.59
N GLY A 28 6.19 -13.71 13.76
CA GLY A 28 4.81 -13.99 14.20
C GLY A 28 3.85 -12.81 14.11
N THR A 29 4.21 -11.70 13.43
CA THR A 29 3.28 -10.61 13.12
C THR A 29 2.99 -10.54 11.64
N LEU A 30 1.82 -10.02 11.27
CA LEU A 30 1.45 -9.66 9.90
C LEU A 30 1.32 -8.14 9.76
N VAL A 31 1.77 -7.60 8.64
CA VAL A 31 1.64 -6.18 8.28
C VAL A 31 0.63 -6.05 7.15
N CYS A 32 -0.33 -5.16 7.29
CA CYS A 32 -1.28 -4.84 6.23
C CYS A 32 -0.60 -4.01 5.14
N VAL A 33 -0.51 -4.55 3.93
CA VAL A 33 0.14 -3.90 2.77
C VAL A 33 -0.83 -3.57 1.64
N GLY A 34 -1.97 -4.24 1.60
CA GLY A 34 -3.05 -3.98 0.65
C GLY A 34 -4.40 -4.12 1.33
N LEU A 35 -5.28 -3.17 1.07
CA LEU A 35 -6.64 -3.17 1.57
C LEU A 35 -7.57 -2.69 0.46
N TYR A 36 -8.44 -3.55 0.03
CA TYR A 36 -9.50 -3.26 -0.91
C TYR A 36 -10.84 -3.35 -0.22
N SER A 37 -11.64 -2.31 -0.33
CA SER A 37 -13.03 -2.32 0.08
C SER A 37 -13.89 -1.65 -0.98
N GLU A 38 -14.91 -2.34 -1.43
CA GLU A 38 -15.85 -1.81 -2.42
C GLU A 38 -16.93 -0.94 -1.76
N THR A 39 -17.23 -1.20 -0.51
CA THR A 39 -18.34 -0.58 0.25
C THR A 39 -17.88 0.43 1.29
N GLY A 40 -16.58 0.66 1.43
CA GLY A 40 -16.01 1.67 2.33
C GLY A 40 -15.21 1.12 3.50
N ASP A 41 -14.68 2.02 4.32
CA ASP A 41 -13.83 1.69 5.46
C ASP A 41 -14.60 0.93 6.55
N GLY A 42 -13.93 -0.03 7.20
CA GLY A 42 -14.45 -0.72 8.38
C GLY A 42 -14.87 -2.17 8.17
N ASN A 43 -14.92 -2.66 6.94
CA ASN A 43 -15.27 -4.05 6.65
C ASN A 43 -14.17 -5.05 6.99
N VAL A 44 -12.93 -4.58 7.16
CA VAL A 44 -11.81 -5.38 7.64
C VAL A 44 -11.38 -4.90 9.00
N SER A 45 -11.35 -5.78 9.97
CA SER A 45 -10.99 -5.47 11.36
C SER A 45 -10.18 -6.60 11.98
N TYR A 46 -9.47 -6.28 13.06
CA TYR A 46 -8.79 -7.29 13.88
C TYR A 46 -9.06 -7.08 15.35
N LYS A 47 -8.89 -8.13 16.15
CA LYS A 47 -8.92 -8.06 17.62
C LYS A 47 -7.87 -8.97 18.24
N VAL A 48 -7.37 -8.59 19.41
CA VAL A 48 -6.43 -9.38 20.20
C VAL A 48 -7.14 -9.92 21.44
N GLY A 49 -7.15 -11.24 21.58
CA GLY A 49 -7.82 -11.91 22.71
C GLY A 49 -9.31 -11.62 22.76
N SER A 50 -9.81 -11.18 23.92
CA SER A 50 -11.22 -10.80 24.17
C SER A 50 -11.50 -9.30 23.93
N GLY A 51 -10.53 -8.54 23.38
CA GLY A 51 -10.70 -7.12 23.12
C GLY A 51 -11.70 -6.80 22.02
N ASP A 52 -11.95 -5.51 21.81
CA ASP A 52 -12.83 -5.01 20.75
C ASP A 52 -12.22 -5.14 19.36
N TRP A 53 -13.08 -5.16 18.35
CA TRP A 53 -12.67 -5.12 16.94
C TRP A 53 -12.16 -3.73 16.58
N THR A 54 -10.94 -3.68 16.06
CA THR A 54 -10.28 -2.46 15.56
C THR A 54 -10.22 -2.51 14.04
N VAL A 55 -10.63 -1.43 13.36
CA VAL A 55 -10.54 -1.32 11.90
C VAL A 55 -9.08 -1.38 11.48
N VAL A 56 -8.79 -2.22 10.49
CA VAL A 56 -7.44 -2.35 9.92
C VAL A 56 -7.10 -1.13 9.06
N LYS A 57 -5.88 -0.65 9.22
CA LYS A 57 -5.29 0.39 8.38
C LYS A 57 -4.05 -0.13 7.67
N ILE A 58 -3.73 0.49 6.54
CA ILE A 58 -2.49 0.21 5.82
C ILE A 58 -1.29 0.51 6.74
N GLY A 59 -0.37 -0.45 6.82
CA GLY A 59 0.81 -0.39 7.70
C GLY A 59 0.59 -0.94 9.11
N ASP A 60 -0.65 -1.28 9.49
CA ASP A 60 -0.91 -1.89 10.80
C ASP A 60 -0.13 -3.19 10.96
N THR A 61 0.47 -3.35 12.14
CA THR A 61 1.14 -4.58 12.55
C THR A 61 0.20 -5.40 13.42
N ILE A 62 -0.27 -6.52 12.91
CA ILE A 62 -1.25 -7.40 13.54
C ILE A 62 -0.53 -8.56 14.20
N PRO A 63 -0.63 -8.76 15.53
CA PRO A 63 0.09 -9.79 16.25
C PRO A 63 -0.47 -11.20 16.00
N ALA A 64 0.36 -12.23 16.18
CA ALA A 64 -0.01 -13.64 15.98
C ALA A 64 -1.20 -14.09 16.83
N ALA A 65 -1.42 -13.48 18.00
CA ALA A 65 -2.55 -13.77 18.88
C ALA A 65 -3.88 -13.16 18.40
N ALA A 66 -3.84 -12.33 17.35
CA ALA A 66 -5.03 -11.66 16.83
C ALA A 66 -5.90 -12.60 15.97
N GLN A 67 -7.14 -12.18 15.83
CA GLN A 67 -8.08 -12.64 14.81
C GLN A 67 -8.31 -11.49 13.82
N ILE A 68 -8.45 -11.81 12.54
CA ILE A 68 -8.81 -10.86 11.47
C ILE A 68 -10.20 -11.24 11.00
N ARG A 69 -11.02 -10.23 10.75
CA ARG A 69 -12.38 -10.36 10.23
C ARG A 69 -12.50 -9.57 8.92
N VAL A 70 -13.04 -10.21 7.89
CA VAL A 70 -13.45 -9.58 6.62
C VAL A 70 -14.97 -9.81 6.47
N ASN A 71 -15.74 -8.74 6.41
CA ASN A 71 -17.21 -8.80 6.57
C ASN A 71 -17.98 -8.93 5.26
N VAL A 72 -17.40 -8.60 4.11
CA VAL A 72 -18.16 -8.44 2.86
C VAL A 72 -17.47 -9.16 1.73
N ASP A 73 -18.28 -9.75 0.84
CA ASP A 73 -17.84 -10.24 -0.46
C ASP A 73 -17.14 -9.13 -1.26
N ARG A 74 -16.12 -9.50 -2.02
CA ARG A 74 -15.25 -8.63 -2.81
C ARG A 74 -14.31 -7.72 -2.02
N ASP A 75 -14.45 -7.63 -0.70
CA ASP A 75 -13.43 -6.98 0.11
C ASP A 75 -12.29 -7.97 0.38
N TRP A 76 -11.06 -7.49 0.33
CA TRP A 76 -9.91 -8.31 0.71
C TRP A 76 -8.82 -7.51 1.40
N ILE A 77 -7.99 -8.22 2.14
CA ILE A 77 -6.79 -7.70 2.77
C ILE A 77 -5.57 -8.51 2.32
N GLU A 78 -4.48 -7.83 2.06
CA GLU A 78 -3.18 -8.42 1.78
C GLU A 78 -2.21 -8.14 2.93
N LEU A 79 -1.59 -9.20 3.40
CA LEU A 79 -0.81 -9.24 4.61
C LEU A 79 0.56 -9.85 4.34
N THR A 80 1.62 -9.25 4.87
CA THR A 80 2.97 -9.82 4.80
C THR A 80 3.49 -10.12 6.20
N PRO A 81 4.28 -11.20 6.40
CA PRO A 81 5.03 -11.35 7.65
C PRO A 81 5.96 -10.16 7.85
N GLY A 82 6.03 -9.65 9.08
CA GLY A 82 6.86 -8.49 9.37
C GLY A 82 8.34 -8.67 9.07
N ASN A 83 8.82 -9.90 9.00
CA ASN A 83 10.21 -10.26 8.66
C ASN A 83 10.40 -10.75 7.21
N ASN A 84 9.33 -10.87 6.42
CA ASN A 84 9.42 -11.36 5.04
C ASN A 84 8.38 -10.66 4.12
N PRO A 85 8.65 -9.46 3.62
CA PRO A 85 7.73 -8.73 2.75
C PRO A 85 7.53 -9.39 1.38
N ALA A 86 8.36 -10.38 1.02
CA ALA A 86 8.19 -11.13 -0.23
C ALA A 86 7.09 -12.20 -0.15
N ALA A 87 6.62 -12.56 1.04
CA ALA A 87 5.54 -13.51 1.26
C ALA A 87 4.23 -12.76 1.50
N VAL A 88 3.18 -13.04 0.72
CA VAL A 88 1.88 -12.36 0.81
C VAL A 88 0.78 -13.37 1.07
N TYR A 89 -0.03 -13.08 2.06
CA TYR A 89 -1.27 -13.80 2.35
C TYR A 89 -2.45 -12.91 1.96
N VAL A 90 -3.39 -13.45 1.22
CA VAL A 90 -4.60 -12.74 0.79
C VAL A 90 -5.81 -13.37 1.47
N LEU A 91 -6.64 -12.55 2.10
CA LEU A 91 -7.91 -12.97 2.65
C LEU A 91 -9.02 -12.23 1.92
N HIS A 92 -9.89 -12.98 1.25
CA HIS A 92 -11.10 -12.45 0.63
C HIS A 92 -12.28 -12.63 1.59
N GLY A 93 -13.18 -11.66 1.57
CA GLY A 93 -14.49 -11.80 2.24
C GLY A 93 -15.29 -12.96 1.66
N PRO A 94 -16.24 -13.52 2.41
CA PRO A 94 -17.13 -14.57 1.94
C PRO A 94 -18.27 -13.97 1.11
N ASP A 95 -18.91 -14.78 0.27
CA ASP A 95 -20.08 -14.39 -0.51
C ASP A 95 -21.26 -13.92 0.37
N SER A 96 -21.31 -14.39 1.63
CA SER A 96 -22.27 -13.95 2.64
C SER A 96 -21.73 -14.14 4.05
N GLY A 97 -22.07 -13.21 4.94
CA GLY A 97 -21.62 -13.24 6.33
C GLY A 97 -20.24 -12.66 6.55
N GLU A 98 -19.47 -13.24 7.45
CA GLU A 98 -18.11 -12.78 7.78
C GLU A 98 -17.09 -13.92 7.74
N LEU A 99 -15.89 -13.61 7.30
CA LEU A 99 -14.72 -14.49 7.44
C LEU A 99 -13.93 -14.09 8.69
N VAL A 100 -13.76 -14.99 9.63
CA VAL A 100 -12.86 -14.79 10.78
C VAL A 100 -11.72 -15.79 10.75
N LYS A 101 -10.48 -15.31 10.74
CA LYS A 101 -9.26 -16.12 10.75
C LYS A 101 -8.31 -15.71 11.87
N LYS A 102 -7.70 -16.68 12.56
CA LYS A 102 -6.57 -16.42 13.47
C LYS A 102 -5.31 -16.14 12.65
N VAL A 103 -4.54 -15.12 13.04
CA VAL A 103 -3.26 -14.80 12.39
C VAL A 103 -2.31 -16.00 12.40
N ALA A 104 -2.27 -16.76 13.51
CA ALA A 104 -1.46 -17.97 13.60
C ALA A 104 -1.82 -19.04 12.56
N ASP A 105 -3.09 -19.11 12.15
CA ASP A 105 -3.54 -20.07 11.12
C ASP A 105 -3.27 -19.54 9.71
N ILE A 106 -3.35 -18.23 9.49
CA ILE A 106 -2.93 -17.59 8.23
C ILE A 106 -1.45 -17.88 7.97
N LEU A 107 -0.60 -17.72 8.97
CA LEU A 107 0.84 -17.95 8.88
C LEU A 107 1.23 -19.40 8.57
N LYS A 108 0.36 -20.38 8.83
CA LYS A 108 0.54 -21.80 8.44
C LYS A 108 0.20 -22.05 6.97
N GLY A 109 -0.52 -21.14 6.34
CA GLY A 109 -0.91 -21.24 4.94
C GLY A 109 0.27 -21.05 3.98
N LYS A 110 0.01 -21.28 2.69
CA LYS A 110 1.00 -21.06 1.64
C LYS A 110 0.88 -19.62 1.12
N PRO A 111 1.92 -18.75 1.28
CA PRO A 111 1.88 -17.40 0.76
C PRO A 111 2.11 -17.36 -0.76
N LYS A 112 1.61 -16.32 -1.42
CA LYS A 112 2.08 -15.88 -2.74
C LYS A 112 3.46 -15.26 -2.56
N LEU A 113 4.40 -15.58 -3.45
CA LEU A 113 5.72 -14.95 -3.43
C LEU A 113 5.77 -13.80 -4.44
N VAL A 114 6.31 -12.68 -4.01
CA VAL A 114 6.50 -11.47 -4.81
C VAL A 114 7.95 -11.02 -4.78
N SER A 115 8.37 -10.25 -5.78
CA SER A 115 9.73 -9.75 -5.88
C SER A 115 9.74 -8.22 -5.91
N PHE A 116 10.73 -7.64 -5.25
CA PHE A 116 10.91 -6.18 -5.21
C PHE A 116 12.32 -5.78 -5.67
N PRO A 117 12.45 -4.57 -6.27
CA PRO A 117 13.74 -3.93 -6.40
C PRO A 117 14.38 -3.75 -5.01
N LYS A 118 15.69 -3.82 -4.95
CA LYS A 118 16.44 -3.54 -3.72
C LYS A 118 16.14 -2.10 -3.24
N PRO A 119 16.21 -1.84 -1.92
CA PRO A 119 16.06 -0.48 -1.40
C PRO A 119 17.04 0.50 -2.05
N SER A 120 16.68 1.80 -2.02
CA SER A 120 17.47 2.89 -2.58
C SER A 120 18.94 2.88 -2.10
N GLY A 121 19.85 3.21 -3.01
CA GLY A 121 21.32 3.22 -2.78
C GLY A 121 22.08 2.05 -3.39
N ALA A 122 21.38 1.03 -3.88
CA ALA A 122 21.97 -0.06 -4.67
C ALA A 122 22.00 0.31 -6.18
N THR A 123 22.81 -0.40 -6.96
CA THR A 123 22.70 -0.37 -8.42
C THR A 123 21.26 -0.76 -8.82
N PRO A 124 20.63 -0.01 -9.75
CA PRO A 124 19.28 -0.34 -10.21
C PRO A 124 19.16 -1.79 -10.65
N ASP A 125 18.09 -2.46 -10.22
CA ASP A 125 17.84 -3.85 -10.58
C ASP A 125 17.34 -3.94 -12.03
N PRO A 126 18.11 -4.57 -12.96
CA PRO A 126 17.76 -4.61 -14.37
C PRO A 126 16.44 -5.35 -14.67
N ARG A 127 15.98 -6.23 -13.78
CA ARG A 127 14.69 -6.94 -13.92
C ARG A 127 13.49 -5.99 -13.84
N PHE A 128 13.68 -4.84 -13.20
CA PHE A 128 12.66 -3.81 -13.02
C PHE A 128 12.96 -2.52 -13.82
N LYS A 129 13.86 -2.59 -14.81
CA LYS A 129 14.08 -1.48 -15.71
C LYS A 129 12.76 -1.10 -16.39
N ASP A 130 12.45 0.20 -16.42
CA ASP A 130 11.23 0.75 -17.03
C ASP A 130 9.92 0.18 -16.46
N LYS A 131 9.94 -0.24 -15.19
CA LYS A 131 8.81 -0.82 -14.46
C LYS A 131 8.64 -0.17 -13.09
N LEU A 132 7.41 -0.26 -12.58
CA LEU A 132 7.10 0.07 -11.19
C LEU A 132 6.55 -1.17 -10.49
N VAL A 133 6.88 -1.31 -9.21
CA VAL A 133 6.35 -2.39 -8.37
C VAL A 133 5.47 -1.81 -7.29
N VAL A 134 4.29 -2.37 -7.10
CA VAL A 134 3.33 -1.97 -6.07
C VAL A 134 3.82 -2.45 -4.71
N THR A 135 4.11 -1.52 -3.81
CA THR A 135 4.60 -1.81 -2.46
C THR A 135 3.55 -1.60 -1.38
N GLN A 136 2.45 -0.92 -1.71
CA GLN A 136 1.32 -0.72 -0.80
C GLN A 136 0.14 -0.13 -1.57
N TYR A 137 -1.09 -0.41 -1.16
CA TYR A 137 -2.26 0.29 -1.71
C TYR A 137 -3.45 0.30 -0.73
N LEU A 138 -4.29 1.32 -0.89
CA LEU A 138 -5.56 1.47 -0.18
C LEU A 138 -6.67 1.78 -1.19
N GLY A 139 -7.76 1.03 -1.12
CA GLY A 139 -8.96 1.20 -1.94
C GLY A 139 -8.81 0.58 -3.33
N ARG A 140 -9.69 0.98 -4.26
CA ARG A 140 -9.77 0.40 -5.60
C ARG A 140 -8.81 1.06 -6.57
N GLN A 141 -7.93 0.26 -7.17
CA GLN A 141 -7.08 0.70 -8.27
C GLN A 141 -7.08 -0.33 -9.38
N GLN A 142 -6.99 0.15 -10.62
CA GLN A 142 -6.94 -0.67 -11.81
C GLN A 142 -5.67 -0.39 -12.60
N TYR A 143 -5.07 -1.45 -13.10
CA TYR A 143 -4.02 -1.39 -14.08
C TYR A 143 -4.60 -1.75 -15.45
N VAL A 144 -4.35 -0.88 -16.42
CA VAL A 144 -4.73 -1.09 -17.82
C VAL A 144 -3.47 -1.30 -18.62
N THR A 145 -3.35 -2.46 -19.26
CA THR A 145 -2.22 -2.81 -20.13
C THR A 145 -2.23 -2.00 -21.43
N ALA A 146 -1.15 -2.06 -22.20
CA ALA A 146 -1.09 -1.42 -23.52
C ALA A 146 -2.18 -1.93 -24.48
N ASP A 147 -2.55 -3.20 -24.35
CA ASP A 147 -3.58 -3.85 -25.18
C ASP A 147 -5.01 -3.51 -24.72
N GLY A 148 -5.16 -2.78 -23.63
CA GLY A 148 -6.45 -2.32 -23.11
C GLY A 148 -7.07 -3.23 -22.05
N ASP A 149 -6.45 -4.35 -21.72
CA ASP A 149 -6.92 -5.24 -20.65
C ASP A 149 -6.82 -4.54 -19.29
N SER A 150 -7.87 -4.68 -18.48
CA SER A 150 -7.94 -4.07 -17.16
C SER A 150 -8.02 -5.12 -16.05
N ARG A 151 -7.25 -4.92 -14.99
CA ARG A 151 -7.30 -5.75 -13.78
C ARG A 151 -7.11 -4.91 -12.52
N ASP A 152 -7.62 -5.41 -11.40
CA ASP A 152 -7.36 -4.80 -10.11
C ASP A 152 -5.89 -4.98 -9.71
N ILE A 153 -5.35 -3.94 -9.05
CA ILE A 153 -3.96 -3.92 -8.61
C ILE A 153 -3.83 -4.66 -7.28
N GLN A 154 -2.75 -5.42 -7.16
CA GLN A 154 -2.37 -6.17 -5.96
C GLN A 154 -0.95 -5.79 -5.51
N TYR A 155 -0.64 -6.06 -4.24
CA TYR A 155 0.71 -5.93 -3.69
C TYR A 155 1.71 -6.82 -4.46
N GLY A 156 2.85 -6.26 -4.80
CA GLY A 156 3.88 -6.95 -5.57
C GLY A 156 3.64 -7.00 -7.07
N ASP A 157 2.55 -6.41 -7.56
CA ASP A 157 2.32 -6.29 -9.00
C ASP A 157 3.41 -5.47 -9.67
N VAL A 158 3.84 -5.95 -10.85
CA VAL A 158 4.79 -5.26 -11.73
C VAL A 158 3.99 -4.56 -12.83
N LEU A 159 4.17 -3.25 -12.91
CA LEU A 159 3.49 -2.37 -13.87
C LEU A 159 4.48 -1.93 -14.93
N GLU A 160 4.20 -2.27 -16.19
CA GLU A 160 5.04 -1.95 -17.34
C GLU A 160 4.90 -0.48 -17.77
N ILE A 161 5.95 0.11 -18.35
CA ILE A 161 6.01 1.52 -18.75
C ILE A 161 4.86 1.95 -19.66
N THR A 162 4.38 1.06 -20.51
CA THR A 162 3.28 1.31 -21.46
C THR A 162 1.91 1.29 -20.82
N GLY A 163 1.80 0.84 -19.57
CA GLY A 163 0.54 0.71 -18.88
C GLY A 163 0.04 2.00 -18.26
N LYS A 164 -1.25 1.98 -17.90
CA LYS A 164 -1.94 3.09 -17.22
C LYS A 164 -2.48 2.60 -15.88
N VAL A 165 -2.48 3.49 -14.89
CA VAL A 165 -3.07 3.24 -13.58
C VAL A 165 -4.25 4.18 -13.37
N ARG A 166 -5.35 3.63 -12.89
CA ARG A 166 -6.54 4.35 -12.48
C ARG A 166 -6.76 4.16 -10.98
N ILE A 167 -6.68 5.22 -10.21
CA ILE A 167 -7.04 5.22 -8.79
C ILE A 167 -8.48 5.71 -8.69
N ILE A 168 -9.37 4.86 -8.18
CA ILE A 168 -10.81 5.11 -8.09
C ILE A 168 -11.16 5.45 -6.65
N GLY A 169 -11.76 6.63 -6.46
CA GLY A 169 -12.20 7.09 -5.14
C GLY A 169 -11.23 8.08 -4.46
N ILE A 170 -11.83 8.86 -3.57
CA ILE A 170 -11.13 9.89 -2.79
C ILE A 170 -10.29 9.20 -1.70
N ASN A 171 -9.08 9.69 -1.47
CA ASN A 171 -8.13 9.18 -0.48
C ASN A 171 -7.60 7.75 -0.73
N ASN A 172 -7.99 7.11 -1.83
CA ASN A 172 -7.33 5.87 -2.23
C ASN A 172 -5.88 6.17 -2.62
N THR A 173 -4.97 5.30 -2.22
CA THR A 173 -3.52 5.52 -2.41
C THR A 173 -2.83 4.30 -2.97
N ILE A 174 -1.76 4.54 -3.71
CA ILE A 174 -0.83 3.49 -4.15
C ILE A 174 0.60 3.96 -3.94
N ASN A 175 1.44 3.09 -3.42
CA ASN A 175 2.88 3.27 -3.32
C ASN A 175 3.57 2.42 -4.38
N LEU A 176 4.42 3.05 -5.15
CA LEU A 176 5.11 2.47 -6.29
C LEU A 176 6.62 2.60 -6.11
N ARG A 177 7.36 1.52 -6.37
CA ARG A 177 8.82 1.50 -6.28
C ARG A 177 9.42 1.26 -7.65
N ASN A 178 10.41 2.07 -8.03
CA ASN A 178 11.16 1.90 -9.28
C ASN A 178 12.40 0.99 -9.12
N ALA A 179 13.10 0.72 -10.23
CA ALA A 179 14.29 -0.13 -10.25
C ALA A 179 15.43 0.35 -9.34
N ALA A 180 15.52 1.65 -9.04
CA ALA A 180 16.50 2.22 -8.13
C ALA A 180 16.05 2.15 -6.65
N GLY A 181 14.92 1.54 -6.36
CA GLY A 181 14.37 1.41 -5.01
C GLY A 181 13.70 2.68 -4.50
N LYS A 182 13.55 3.73 -5.32
CA LYS A 182 12.84 4.96 -4.95
C LYS A 182 11.34 4.69 -4.92
N GLU A 183 10.67 5.09 -3.84
CA GLU A 183 9.22 5.01 -3.70
C GLU A 183 8.54 6.33 -4.06
N THR A 184 7.36 6.21 -4.66
CA THR A 184 6.46 7.32 -4.98
C THR A 184 5.06 6.94 -4.52
N GLN A 185 4.43 7.81 -3.72
CA GLN A 185 3.03 7.67 -3.36
C GLN A 185 2.16 8.50 -4.30
N VAL A 186 1.08 7.91 -4.78
CA VAL A 186 0.06 8.58 -5.60
C VAL A 186 -1.28 8.47 -4.88
N ILE A 187 -2.02 9.59 -4.82
CA ILE A 187 -3.30 9.72 -4.12
C ILE A 187 -4.38 10.03 -5.14
N GLY A 188 -5.48 9.26 -5.10
CA GLY A 188 -6.63 9.40 -6.02
C GLY A 188 -7.66 10.47 -5.59
N PRO A 189 -8.69 10.65 -6.44
CA PRO A 189 -8.88 9.98 -7.73
C PRO A 189 -7.94 10.51 -8.81
N LEU A 190 -7.32 9.62 -9.58
CA LEU A 190 -6.33 9.99 -10.58
C LEU A 190 -6.15 8.90 -11.65
N ASN A 191 -5.91 9.32 -12.90
CA ASN A 191 -5.43 8.46 -13.97
C ASN A 191 -4.03 8.93 -14.38
N PHE A 192 -3.08 8.01 -14.50
CA PHE A 192 -1.73 8.32 -14.93
C PHE A 192 -1.09 7.15 -15.68
N THR A 193 -0.03 7.42 -16.45
CA THR A 193 0.77 6.37 -17.06
C THR A 193 1.94 6.00 -16.14
N VAL A 194 2.40 4.76 -16.22
CA VAL A 194 3.60 4.31 -15.49
C VAL A 194 4.81 5.16 -15.88
N GLU A 195 4.91 5.55 -17.16
CA GLU A 195 5.95 6.42 -17.69
C GLU A 195 6.03 7.78 -16.99
N GLN A 196 4.86 8.42 -16.73
CA GLN A 196 4.81 9.70 -16.01
C GLN A 196 5.45 9.62 -14.62
N VAL A 197 5.19 8.54 -13.89
CA VAL A 197 5.80 8.32 -12.58
C VAL A 197 7.30 8.07 -12.70
N LEU A 198 7.74 7.27 -13.66
CA LEU A 198 9.16 7.00 -13.91
C LEU A 198 9.94 8.26 -14.27
N LYS A 199 9.35 9.16 -15.04
CA LYS A 199 9.95 10.45 -15.43
C LYS A 199 9.81 11.55 -14.37
N ASN A 200 9.18 11.26 -13.22
CA ASN A 200 8.82 12.25 -12.17
C ASN A 200 7.99 13.43 -12.72
N GLU A 201 7.16 13.20 -13.71
CA GLU A 201 6.25 14.20 -14.23
C GLU A 201 5.19 14.58 -13.19
N LYS A 202 4.70 15.82 -13.23
CA LYS A 202 3.61 16.26 -12.35
C LYS A 202 2.34 15.49 -12.69
N LEU A 203 1.81 14.78 -11.73
CA LEU A 203 0.52 14.10 -11.85
C LEU A 203 -0.56 15.09 -11.45
N TYR A 204 -1.42 15.48 -12.41
CA TYR A 204 -2.52 16.38 -12.16
C TYR A 204 -3.72 15.59 -11.66
N LYS A 205 -4.30 16.00 -10.52
CA LYS A 205 -5.62 15.55 -10.13
C LYS A 205 -6.62 16.04 -11.17
N PHE A 206 -7.30 15.14 -11.84
CA PHE A 206 -8.48 15.51 -12.61
C PHE A 206 -9.57 15.85 -11.59
N LEU A 207 -9.79 17.14 -11.37
CA LEU A 207 -11.04 17.61 -10.79
C LEU A 207 -12.11 17.20 -11.79
N ASN A 208 -13.08 16.39 -11.35
CA ASN A 208 -14.25 16.06 -12.15
C ASN A 208 -14.92 17.36 -12.55
N THR A 209 -14.71 17.79 -13.78
CA THR A 209 -15.63 18.70 -14.45
C THR A 209 -16.83 17.86 -14.85
N HIS A 210 -17.95 18.13 -14.17
CA HIS A 210 -19.27 17.59 -14.51
C HIS A 210 -19.65 17.89 -15.95
#